data_1e8bbfdb3542f0e56eab20c83cfff148
#
_entry.id   1e8bbfdb3542f0e56eab20c83cfff148
#
_cell.length_a   1.000
_cell.length_b   1.000
_cell.length_c   1.000
_cell.angle_alpha   90.00
_cell.angle_beta   90.00
_cell.angle_gamma   90.00
#
_symmetry.space_group_name_H-M   'P 1'
#
loop_
_entity.id
_entity.type
_entity.pdbx_description
1 polymer ?
#
loop_
_entity_poly.entity_id
_entity_poly.type
_entity_poly.pdbx_seq_one_letter_code
_entity_poly.pdbx_strand_id
1 'polypeptide(L)'
;RGLYSNPNALFLECFMDELAEQAGMDAWTFRRQFMAPFPRQLAVLDAVAQGIGWSENPDAGLHRGLAVMRAFGSHVAAACELSVQNKRVKIHRIVAATDPGYAVNPAQIERQVSGSFVFGLSALFMQECTIQSGRIEQTNFDQYGSMRIAQMPKVETIILQGGGTEWGGIGDPTICVAAPAVLNALYRATGERVRTVPLRKSGYSLV
;
A
#
# COMPACT_ATOMS: atom_id res chain seq x y z
N ARG A 1 -12.20 5.57 5.23
CA ARG A 1 -11.94 5.52 3.79
C ARG A 1 -11.46 4.11 3.40
N GLY A 2 -11.84 3.60 2.21
CA GLY A 2 -11.49 2.26 1.74
C GLY A 2 -12.34 1.14 2.32
N LEU A 3 -13.19 1.41 3.30
CA LEU A 3 -14.14 0.48 3.90
C LEU A 3 -13.53 -0.92 4.15
N TYR A 4 -14.30 -1.98 3.90
CA TYR A 4 -13.89 -3.38 4.03
C TYR A 4 -12.72 -3.78 3.08
N SER A 5 -12.55 -3.08 1.94
CA SER A 5 -11.50 -3.41 0.98
C SER A 5 -10.11 -3.15 1.55
N ASN A 6 -9.96 -2.14 2.42
CA ASN A 6 -8.68 -1.79 3.02
C ASN A 6 -8.13 -2.89 3.96
N PRO A 7 -8.85 -3.36 5.01
CA PRO A 7 -8.36 -4.46 5.84
C PRO A 7 -8.26 -5.79 5.07
N ASN A 8 -9.16 -6.07 4.14
CA ASN A 8 -9.09 -7.29 3.34
C ASN A 8 -7.84 -7.33 2.46
N ALA A 9 -7.47 -6.21 1.84
CA ALA A 9 -6.23 -6.10 1.07
C ALA A 9 -4.99 -6.32 1.96
N LEU A 10 -4.99 -5.76 3.18
CA LEU A 10 -3.91 -5.98 4.13
C LEU A 10 -3.75 -7.47 4.46
N PHE A 11 -4.82 -8.16 4.81
CA PHE A 11 -4.75 -9.58 5.13
C PHE A 11 -4.33 -10.42 3.93
N LEU A 12 -4.96 -10.20 2.78
CA LEU A 12 -4.70 -10.96 1.56
C LEU A 12 -3.25 -10.77 1.08
N GLU A 13 -2.80 -9.53 0.94
CA GLU A 13 -1.52 -9.23 0.32
C GLU A 13 -0.31 -9.51 1.22
N CYS A 14 -0.46 -9.37 2.55
CA CYS A 14 0.56 -9.85 3.48
C CYS A 14 0.64 -11.37 3.47
N PHE A 15 -0.50 -12.07 3.39
CA PHE A 15 -0.51 -13.54 3.30
C PHE A 15 0.06 -14.04 1.96
N MET A 16 -0.25 -13.38 0.84
CA MET A 16 0.35 -13.71 -0.46
C MET A 16 1.87 -13.53 -0.46
N ASP A 17 2.39 -12.56 0.28
CA ASP A 17 3.84 -12.37 0.44
C ASP A 17 4.46 -13.48 1.28
N GLU A 18 3.77 -13.95 2.33
CA GLU A 18 4.20 -15.11 3.12
C GLU A 18 4.21 -16.40 2.30
N LEU A 19 3.20 -16.63 1.46
CA LEU A 19 3.16 -17.77 0.55
C LEU A 19 4.29 -17.74 -0.48
N ALA A 20 4.60 -16.56 -1.02
CA ALA A 20 5.72 -16.40 -1.94
C ALA A 20 7.05 -16.79 -1.27
N GLU A 21 7.26 -16.34 -0.04
CA GLU A 21 8.44 -16.69 0.75
C GLU A 21 8.52 -18.19 1.02
N GLN A 22 7.43 -18.82 1.45
CA GLN A 22 7.38 -20.27 1.69
C GLN A 22 7.62 -21.09 0.42
N ALA A 23 7.23 -20.56 -0.73
CA ALA A 23 7.50 -21.16 -2.03
C ALA A 23 8.95 -20.89 -2.54
N GLY A 24 9.75 -20.12 -1.81
CA GLY A 24 11.09 -19.72 -2.24
C GLY A 24 11.07 -18.84 -3.49
N MET A 25 9.99 -18.11 -3.72
CA MET A 25 9.78 -17.30 -4.90
C MET A 25 9.81 -15.81 -4.61
N ASP A 26 10.23 -15.04 -5.59
CA ASP A 26 10.09 -13.59 -5.59
C ASP A 26 8.61 -13.19 -5.55
N ALA A 27 8.29 -12.17 -4.74
CA ALA A 27 6.91 -11.76 -4.46
C ALA A 27 6.14 -11.27 -5.71
N TRP A 28 6.82 -10.60 -6.64
CA TRP A 28 6.24 -10.18 -7.91
C TRP A 28 6.01 -11.39 -8.82
N THR A 29 7.03 -12.23 -9.02
CA THR A 29 6.96 -13.45 -9.84
C THR A 29 5.87 -14.40 -9.34
N PHE A 30 5.76 -14.58 -8.02
CA PHE A 30 4.72 -15.41 -7.42
C PHE A 30 3.32 -14.92 -7.78
N ARG A 31 3.04 -13.63 -7.59
CA ARG A 31 1.73 -13.05 -7.92
C ARG A 31 1.38 -13.15 -9.38
N ARG A 32 2.35 -12.95 -10.27
CA ARG A 32 2.15 -13.05 -11.73
C ARG A 32 1.61 -14.41 -12.16
N GLN A 33 2.04 -15.50 -11.54
CA GLN A 33 1.57 -16.85 -11.89
C GLN A 33 0.05 -17.00 -11.73
N PHE A 34 -0.53 -16.36 -10.70
CA PHE A 34 -1.97 -16.42 -10.44
C PHE A 34 -2.77 -15.36 -11.18
N MET A 35 -2.10 -14.34 -11.71
CA MET A 35 -2.76 -13.20 -12.36
C MET A 35 -2.86 -13.31 -13.89
N ALA A 36 -2.33 -14.36 -14.48
CA ALA A 36 -2.44 -14.58 -15.94
C ALA A 36 -3.88 -14.46 -16.49
N PRO A 37 -4.93 -14.95 -15.78
CA PRO A 37 -6.32 -14.78 -16.21
C PRO A 37 -6.88 -13.36 -16.03
N PHE A 38 -6.15 -12.45 -15.38
CA PHE A 38 -6.61 -11.10 -14.98
C PHE A 38 -5.71 -10.01 -15.56
N PRO A 39 -5.72 -9.75 -16.88
CA PRO A 39 -4.73 -8.93 -17.57
C PRO A 39 -4.64 -7.49 -17.04
N ARG A 40 -5.74 -6.86 -16.63
CA ARG A 40 -5.73 -5.51 -16.07
C ARG A 40 -5.07 -5.47 -14.69
N GLN A 41 -5.29 -6.50 -13.87
CA GLN A 41 -4.66 -6.61 -12.54
C GLN A 41 -3.17 -6.91 -12.67
N LEU A 42 -2.79 -7.76 -13.62
CA LEU A 42 -1.40 -8.03 -13.97
C LEU A 42 -0.70 -6.77 -14.46
N ALA A 43 -1.34 -5.97 -15.31
CA ALA A 43 -0.77 -4.74 -15.86
C ALA A 43 -0.41 -3.72 -14.76
N VAL A 44 -1.27 -3.50 -13.76
CA VAL A 44 -0.95 -2.58 -12.65
C VAL A 44 0.17 -3.14 -11.75
N LEU A 45 0.22 -4.45 -11.55
CA LEU A 45 1.30 -5.10 -10.80
C LEU A 45 2.64 -4.94 -11.52
N ASP A 46 2.69 -5.22 -12.82
CA ASP A 46 3.90 -5.10 -13.63
C ASP A 46 4.36 -3.64 -13.73
N ALA A 47 3.42 -2.69 -13.85
CA ALA A 47 3.74 -1.27 -13.90
C ALA A 47 4.45 -0.78 -12.63
N VAL A 48 3.99 -1.17 -11.43
CA VAL A 48 4.67 -0.76 -10.19
C VAL A 48 6.00 -1.47 -10.01
N ALA A 49 6.12 -2.73 -10.41
CA ALA A 49 7.37 -3.46 -10.35
C ALA A 49 8.43 -2.83 -11.27
N GLN A 50 8.06 -2.49 -12.49
CA GLN A 50 8.94 -1.78 -13.42
C GLN A 50 9.29 -0.39 -12.89
N GLY A 51 8.30 0.38 -12.42
CA GLY A 51 8.48 1.73 -11.93
C GLY A 51 9.40 1.83 -10.71
N ILE A 52 9.37 0.86 -9.80
CA ILE A 52 10.26 0.81 -8.62
C ILE A 52 11.64 0.21 -8.94
N GLY A 53 11.82 -0.41 -10.10
CA GLY A 53 13.04 -1.17 -10.46
C GLY A 53 13.10 -2.50 -9.71
N TRP A 54 12.02 -3.25 -9.62
CA TRP A 54 11.92 -4.46 -8.78
C TRP A 54 12.98 -5.51 -9.07
N SER A 55 13.38 -5.67 -10.34
CA SER A 55 14.39 -6.62 -10.77
C SER A 55 15.83 -6.21 -10.44
N GLU A 56 16.02 -4.98 -9.99
CA GLU A 56 17.32 -4.45 -9.58
C GLU A 56 17.46 -4.57 -8.06
N ASN A 57 18.69 -4.81 -7.60
CA ASN A 57 18.93 -4.76 -6.16
C ASN A 57 18.73 -3.33 -5.66
N PRO A 58 17.98 -3.13 -4.59
CA PRO A 58 17.88 -1.81 -3.97
C PRO A 58 19.24 -1.39 -3.39
N ASP A 59 19.44 -0.09 -3.22
CA ASP A 59 20.62 0.44 -2.54
C ASP A 59 20.74 -0.15 -1.13
N ALA A 60 21.96 -0.19 -0.61
CA ALA A 60 22.24 -0.76 0.70
C ALA A 60 21.37 -0.13 1.82
N GLY A 61 20.68 -0.98 2.57
CA GLY A 61 19.76 -0.55 3.64
C GLY A 61 18.37 -0.17 3.18
N LEU A 62 18.07 -0.23 1.87
CA LEU A 62 16.72 -0.06 1.34
C LEU A 62 16.05 -1.41 1.11
N HIS A 63 14.76 -1.47 1.35
CA HIS A 63 13.95 -2.67 1.22
C HIS A 63 12.65 -2.37 0.50
N ARG A 64 12.21 -3.30 -0.34
CA ARG A 64 11.02 -3.13 -1.18
C ARG A 64 9.93 -4.12 -0.80
N GLY A 65 8.68 -3.65 -0.91
CA GLY A 65 7.49 -4.48 -0.80
C GLY A 65 6.43 -4.00 -1.78
N LEU A 66 5.57 -4.90 -2.22
CA LEU A 66 4.50 -4.60 -3.16
C LEU A 66 3.16 -5.20 -2.72
N ALA A 67 2.09 -4.66 -3.26
CA ALA A 67 0.74 -5.15 -3.09
C ALA A 67 -0.11 -4.80 -4.31
N VAL A 68 -1.15 -5.61 -4.57
CA VAL A 68 -2.08 -5.43 -5.68
C VAL A 68 -3.50 -5.76 -5.24
N MET A 69 -4.48 -5.00 -5.68
CA MET A 69 -5.89 -5.23 -5.31
C MET A 69 -6.83 -4.81 -6.44
N ARG A 70 -7.99 -5.45 -6.49
CA ARG A 70 -9.16 -4.93 -7.23
C ARG A 70 -10.17 -4.42 -6.22
N ALA A 71 -10.54 -3.14 -6.32
CA ALA A 71 -11.52 -2.53 -5.43
C ALA A 71 -12.34 -1.48 -6.17
N PHE A 72 -13.63 -1.40 -5.91
CA PHE A 72 -14.54 -0.40 -6.47
C PHE A 72 -14.50 -0.30 -8.00
N GLY A 73 -14.34 -1.44 -8.69
CA GLY A 73 -14.25 -1.49 -10.15
C GLY A 73 -12.89 -1.12 -10.75
N SER A 74 -11.94 -0.63 -9.94
CA SER A 74 -10.58 -0.30 -10.38
C SER A 74 -9.58 -1.38 -9.98
N HIS A 75 -8.50 -1.49 -10.76
CA HIS A 75 -7.33 -2.30 -10.43
C HIS A 75 -6.23 -1.37 -9.93
N VAL A 76 -5.61 -1.71 -8.80
CA VAL A 76 -4.58 -0.87 -8.17
C VAL A 76 -3.42 -1.72 -7.67
N ALA A 77 -2.22 -1.16 -7.75
CA ALA A 77 -1.04 -1.74 -7.15
C ALA A 77 -0.16 -0.64 -6.54
N ALA A 78 0.68 -1.01 -5.58
CA ALA A 78 1.73 -0.15 -5.07
C ALA A 78 3.00 -0.96 -4.80
N ALA A 79 4.14 -0.33 -5.05
CA ALA A 79 5.43 -0.77 -4.58
C ALA A 79 6.05 0.33 -3.72
N CYS A 80 6.62 -0.06 -2.59
CA CYS A 80 7.19 0.82 -1.59
C CYS A 80 8.67 0.51 -1.42
N GLU A 81 9.48 1.54 -1.25
CA GLU A 81 10.89 1.44 -0.87
C GLU A 81 11.11 2.19 0.44
N LEU A 82 11.66 1.51 1.44
CA LEU A 82 11.84 2.04 2.79
C LEU A 82 13.16 1.58 3.42
N SER A 83 13.56 2.28 4.47
CA SER A 83 14.61 1.86 5.41
C SER A 83 14.09 1.85 6.84
N VAL A 84 14.73 1.04 7.69
CA VAL A 84 14.38 0.91 9.10
C VAL A 84 15.62 1.04 9.96
N GLN A 85 15.58 1.94 10.93
CA GLN A 85 16.65 2.10 11.93
C GLN A 85 16.04 2.25 13.32
N ASN A 86 16.32 1.36 14.24
CA ASN A 86 15.79 1.40 15.61
C ASN A 86 14.25 1.54 15.65
N LYS A 87 13.54 0.74 14.84
CA LYS A 87 12.08 0.79 14.67
C LYS A 87 11.54 2.12 14.11
N ARG A 88 12.39 3.01 13.64
CA ARG A 88 12.02 4.20 12.89
C ARG A 88 12.00 3.85 11.41
N VAL A 89 10.84 3.97 10.80
CA VAL A 89 10.59 3.64 9.40
C VAL A 89 10.60 4.92 8.59
N LYS A 90 11.47 4.97 7.58
CA LYS A 90 11.48 6.02 6.57
C LYS A 90 11.04 5.44 5.25
N ILE A 91 9.93 5.92 4.73
CA ILE A 91 9.46 5.58 3.39
C ILE A 91 10.05 6.58 2.43
N HIS A 92 10.91 6.12 1.52
CA HIS A 92 11.62 6.99 0.58
C HIS A 92 10.80 7.25 -0.67
N ARG A 93 10.14 6.19 -1.16
CA ARG A 93 9.46 6.24 -2.45
C ARG A 93 8.30 5.24 -2.49
N ILE A 94 7.22 5.65 -3.11
CA ILE A 94 6.09 4.79 -3.46
C ILE A 94 5.82 4.96 -4.95
N VAL A 95 5.74 3.86 -5.68
CA VAL A 95 5.21 3.81 -7.04
C VAL A 95 3.84 3.16 -6.97
N ALA A 96 2.82 3.87 -7.40
CA ALA A 96 1.43 3.43 -7.38
C ALA A 96 0.84 3.41 -8.79
N ALA A 97 0.23 2.31 -9.17
CA ALA A 97 -0.49 2.19 -10.43
C ALA A 97 -1.99 2.07 -10.17
N THR A 98 -2.79 2.71 -11.01
CA THR A 98 -4.25 2.59 -11.00
C THR A 98 -4.78 2.45 -12.42
N ASP A 99 -5.72 1.52 -12.61
CA ASP A 99 -6.49 1.35 -13.83
C ASP A 99 -7.99 1.45 -13.49
N PRO A 100 -8.59 2.65 -13.69
CA PRO A 100 -10.02 2.86 -13.50
C PRO A 100 -10.86 2.51 -14.74
N GLY A 101 -10.26 1.94 -15.78
CA GLY A 101 -10.89 1.75 -17.09
C GLY A 101 -10.72 2.97 -17.98
N TYR A 102 -11.20 4.13 -17.56
CA TYR A 102 -11.07 5.39 -18.28
C TYR A 102 -10.66 6.53 -17.33
N ALA A 103 -9.63 7.27 -17.68
CA ALA A 103 -9.14 8.40 -16.92
C ALA A 103 -9.73 9.72 -17.43
N VAL A 104 -10.81 10.18 -16.80
CA VAL A 104 -11.48 11.45 -17.18
C VAL A 104 -10.57 12.65 -16.93
N ASN A 105 -9.89 12.68 -15.79
CA ASN A 105 -8.97 13.76 -15.43
C ASN A 105 -7.72 13.20 -14.75
N PRO A 106 -6.64 12.93 -15.51
CA PRO A 106 -5.40 12.35 -14.98
C PRO A 106 -4.79 13.13 -13.81
N ALA A 107 -4.77 14.46 -13.89
CA ALA A 107 -4.20 15.28 -12.83
C ALA A 107 -4.96 15.17 -11.50
N GLN A 108 -6.27 14.99 -11.53
CA GLN A 108 -7.06 14.73 -10.33
C GLN A 108 -6.85 13.30 -9.80
N ILE A 109 -6.68 12.34 -10.70
CA ILE A 109 -6.34 10.96 -10.32
C ILE A 109 -5.00 10.92 -9.57
N GLU A 110 -3.96 11.58 -10.08
CA GLU A 110 -2.66 11.66 -9.40
C GLU A 110 -2.78 12.22 -7.97
N ARG A 111 -3.57 13.30 -7.79
CA ARG A 111 -3.82 13.88 -6.46
C ARG A 111 -4.57 12.93 -5.54
N GLN A 112 -5.57 12.23 -6.04
CA GLN A 112 -6.31 11.24 -5.27
C GLN A 112 -5.44 10.04 -4.87
N VAL A 113 -4.61 9.55 -5.78
CA VAL A 113 -3.65 8.48 -5.51
C VAL A 113 -2.67 8.91 -4.42
N SER A 114 -2.01 10.05 -4.59
CA SER A 114 -1.08 10.59 -3.59
C SER A 114 -1.78 10.78 -2.22
N GLY A 115 -2.96 11.39 -2.18
CA GLY A 115 -3.75 11.59 -0.97
C GLY A 115 -4.18 10.27 -0.29
N SER A 116 -4.35 9.19 -1.05
CA SER A 116 -4.69 7.86 -0.51
C SER A 116 -3.61 7.34 0.43
N PHE A 117 -2.34 7.59 0.12
CA PHE A 117 -1.23 7.17 0.96
C PHE A 117 -1.16 7.95 2.27
N VAL A 118 -1.55 9.22 2.29
CA VAL A 118 -1.68 9.98 3.55
C VAL A 118 -2.64 9.28 4.50
N PHE A 119 -3.82 8.89 4.02
CA PHE A 119 -4.82 8.18 4.83
C PHE A 119 -4.38 6.77 5.21
N GLY A 120 -3.88 5.99 4.23
CA GLY A 120 -3.46 4.61 4.46
C GLY A 120 -2.29 4.49 5.43
N LEU A 121 -1.29 5.34 5.31
CA LEU A 121 -0.12 5.35 6.19
C LEU A 121 -0.46 5.93 7.58
N SER A 122 -1.34 6.93 7.68
CA SER A 122 -1.84 7.40 8.96
C SER A 122 -2.54 6.28 9.74
N ALA A 123 -3.40 5.52 9.08
CA ALA A 123 -4.07 4.37 9.68
C ALA A 123 -3.06 3.28 10.08
N LEU A 124 -2.11 2.95 9.21
CA LEU A 124 -1.12 1.92 9.47
C LEU A 124 -0.24 2.25 10.69
N PHE A 125 0.21 3.48 10.83
CA PHE A 125 1.19 3.84 11.86
C PHE A 125 0.58 4.37 13.15
N MET A 126 -0.54 5.10 13.10
CA MET A 126 -0.95 5.98 14.20
C MET A 126 -2.40 5.84 14.64
N GLN A 127 -3.32 5.60 13.69
CA GLN A 127 -4.76 5.78 13.96
C GLN A 127 -5.37 4.58 14.66
N GLU A 128 -6.09 4.87 15.73
CA GLU A 128 -6.84 3.89 16.49
C GLU A 128 -8.02 4.57 17.18
N CYS A 129 -9.18 3.92 17.12
CA CYS A 129 -10.33 4.25 17.97
C CYS A 129 -10.52 3.12 18.98
N THR A 130 -10.42 3.45 20.25
CA THR A 130 -10.66 2.53 21.37
C THR A 130 -12.03 2.80 21.99
N ILE A 131 -12.63 1.76 22.55
CA ILE A 131 -13.97 1.85 23.17
C ILE A 131 -13.84 1.49 24.64
N GLN A 132 -14.24 2.41 25.52
CA GLN A 132 -14.35 2.19 26.95
C GLN A 132 -15.77 2.49 27.42
N SER A 133 -16.37 1.58 28.18
CA SER A 133 -17.73 1.72 28.71
C SER A 133 -18.77 2.10 27.64
N GLY A 134 -18.66 1.52 26.43
CA GLY A 134 -19.59 1.76 25.31
C GLY A 134 -19.39 3.10 24.58
N ARG A 135 -18.31 3.83 24.83
CA ARG A 135 -18.00 5.12 24.20
C ARG A 135 -16.62 5.08 23.56
N ILE A 136 -16.46 5.79 22.42
CA ILE A 136 -15.15 6.02 21.80
C ILE A 136 -14.36 6.97 22.70
N GLU A 137 -13.10 6.62 23.01
CA GLU A 137 -12.21 7.42 23.85
C GLU A 137 -11.65 8.63 23.09
N GLN A 138 -11.37 8.48 21.79
CA GLN A 138 -10.84 9.56 20.95
C GLN A 138 -11.99 10.47 20.52
N THR A 139 -12.15 11.59 21.22
CA THR A 139 -13.27 12.50 21.02
C THR A 139 -12.96 13.67 20.08
N ASN A 140 -11.68 13.90 19.74
CA ASN A 140 -11.27 14.98 18.86
C ASN A 140 -9.98 14.61 18.09
N PHE A 141 -9.61 15.41 17.08
CA PHE A 141 -8.49 15.20 16.17
C PHE A 141 -7.11 15.26 16.83
N ASP A 142 -6.94 15.89 17.98
CA ASP A 142 -5.73 15.88 18.77
C ASP A 142 -5.39 14.48 19.33
N GLN A 143 -6.42 13.64 19.49
CA GLN A 143 -6.30 12.26 19.96
C GLN A 143 -6.25 11.23 18.83
N TYR A 144 -6.42 11.65 17.59
CA TYR A 144 -6.45 10.81 16.41
C TYR A 144 -5.35 11.23 15.43
N GLY A 145 -4.17 10.62 15.58
CA GLY A 145 -2.95 11.01 14.87
C GLY A 145 -3.06 10.89 13.34
N SER A 146 -2.46 11.83 12.65
CA SER A 146 -2.33 11.82 11.18
C SER A 146 -0.89 12.09 10.76
N MET A 147 -0.51 11.54 9.62
CA MET A 147 0.77 11.78 8.98
C MET A 147 0.96 13.28 8.70
N ARG A 148 2.16 13.78 8.94
CA ARG A 148 2.53 15.18 8.69
C ARG A 148 3.20 15.32 7.33
N ILE A 149 3.21 16.53 6.78
CA ILE A 149 3.82 16.84 5.47
C ILE A 149 5.28 16.37 5.39
N ALA A 150 6.05 16.54 6.46
CA ALA A 150 7.45 16.13 6.51
C ALA A 150 7.65 14.60 6.45
N GLN A 151 6.61 13.82 6.73
CA GLN A 151 6.63 12.35 6.70
C GLN A 151 6.12 11.78 5.36
N MET A 152 5.59 12.66 4.49
CA MET A 152 5.02 12.22 3.22
C MET A 152 6.12 11.73 2.28
N PRO A 153 6.08 10.46 1.85
CA PRO A 153 7.02 9.96 0.86
C PRO A 153 6.76 10.56 -0.53
N LYS A 154 7.76 10.47 -1.40
CA LYS A 154 7.54 10.73 -2.82
C LYS A 154 6.60 9.65 -3.38
N VAL A 155 5.46 10.06 -3.93
CA VAL A 155 4.50 9.17 -4.59
C VAL A 155 4.54 9.42 -6.09
N GLU A 156 4.85 8.39 -6.85
CA GLU A 156 4.81 8.38 -8.31
C GLU A 156 3.58 7.63 -8.76
N THR A 157 2.75 8.25 -9.58
CA THR A 157 1.50 7.66 -10.06
C THR A 157 1.60 7.23 -11.50
N ILE A 158 1.22 6.00 -11.78
CA ILE A 158 1.08 5.44 -13.13
C ILE A 158 -0.40 5.20 -13.37
N ILE A 159 -0.95 5.87 -14.39
CA ILE A 159 -2.35 5.72 -14.76
C ILE A 159 -2.42 4.83 -15.99
N LEU A 160 -3.07 3.69 -15.85
CA LEU A 160 -3.36 2.78 -16.95
C LEU A 160 -4.82 2.98 -17.37
N GLN A 161 -5.07 2.76 -18.65
CA GLN A 161 -6.41 2.83 -19.22
C GLN A 161 -6.71 1.49 -19.90
N GLY A 162 -7.13 0.51 -19.08
CA GLY A 162 -7.41 -0.84 -19.54
C GLY A 162 -8.62 -0.95 -20.49
N GLY A 163 -9.29 0.18 -20.72
CA GLY A 163 -10.45 0.26 -21.60
C GLY A 163 -11.71 -0.35 -21.01
N GLY A 164 -12.70 -0.53 -21.88
CA GLY A 164 -14.01 -1.08 -21.52
C GLY A 164 -15.05 0.01 -21.29
N THR A 165 -16.28 -0.44 -21.02
CA THR A 165 -17.44 0.43 -20.80
C THR A 165 -17.68 0.72 -19.31
N GLU A 166 -16.99 0.00 -18.43
CA GLU A 166 -17.13 0.17 -16.98
C GLU A 166 -16.01 1.06 -16.43
N TRP A 167 -16.40 2.07 -15.68
CA TRP A 167 -15.48 2.98 -15.02
C TRP A 167 -15.43 2.69 -13.52
N GLY A 168 -14.23 2.52 -12.99
CA GLY A 168 -14.00 2.26 -11.58
C GLY A 168 -13.85 3.52 -10.76
N GLY A 169 -13.93 3.36 -9.44
CA GLY A 169 -13.68 4.42 -8.47
C GLY A 169 -12.22 4.83 -8.41
N ILE A 170 -11.96 6.07 -8.03
CA ILE A 170 -10.61 6.63 -7.81
C ILE A 170 -10.40 7.05 -6.34
N GLY A 171 -11.48 7.33 -5.63
CA GLY A 171 -11.42 7.87 -4.27
C GLY A 171 -10.79 6.90 -3.26
N ASP A 172 -11.18 5.64 -3.29
CA ASP A 172 -10.83 4.65 -2.27
C ASP A 172 -9.87 3.53 -2.72
N PRO A 173 -9.77 3.13 -4.01
CA PRO A 173 -9.05 1.90 -4.35
C PRO A 173 -7.59 1.89 -3.92
N THR A 174 -6.84 2.96 -4.13
CA THR A 174 -5.40 3.01 -3.87
C THR A 174 -5.02 2.99 -2.39
N ILE A 175 -5.93 3.34 -1.48
CA ILE A 175 -5.65 3.20 -0.04
C ILE A 175 -5.44 1.74 0.35
N CYS A 176 -6.09 0.80 -0.37
CA CYS A 176 -6.05 -0.61 -0.05
C CYS A 176 -4.65 -1.22 -0.14
N VAL A 177 -3.81 -0.70 -1.04
CA VAL A 177 -2.44 -1.21 -1.26
C VAL A 177 -1.37 -0.48 -0.44
N ALA A 178 -1.73 0.57 0.28
CA ALA A 178 -0.78 1.37 1.06
C ALA A 178 -0.16 0.57 2.23
N ALA A 179 -1.01 0.03 3.10
CA ALA A 179 -0.55 -0.71 4.28
C ALA A 179 0.19 -2.00 3.92
N PRO A 180 -0.33 -2.90 3.05
CA PRO A 180 0.36 -4.16 2.76
C PRO A 180 1.69 -3.96 2.01
N ALA A 181 1.81 -2.98 1.09
CA ALA A 181 3.09 -2.70 0.44
C ALA A 181 4.17 -2.33 1.46
N VAL A 182 3.82 -1.48 2.45
CA VAL A 182 4.75 -1.08 3.53
C VAL A 182 5.06 -2.24 4.47
N LEU A 183 4.06 -3.04 4.87
CA LEU A 183 4.29 -4.20 5.76
C LEU A 183 5.17 -5.27 5.11
N ASN A 184 5.01 -5.51 3.82
CA ASN A 184 5.85 -6.44 3.07
C ASN A 184 7.30 -5.92 2.94
N ALA A 185 7.48 -4.62 2.73
CA ALA A 185 8.81 -3.99 2.76
C ALA A 185 9.44 -4.01 4.17
N LEU A 186 8.62 -3.76 5.21
CA LEU A 186 9.05 -3.81 6.61
C LEU A 186 9.57 -5.20 6.99
N TYR A 187 8.86 -6.24 6.56
CA TYR A 187 9.32 -7.61 6.76
C TYR A 187 10.68 -7.86 6.09
N ARG A 188 10.88 -7.42 4.86
CA ARG A 188 12.19 -7.53 4.17
C ARG A 188 13.31 -6.81 4.91
N ALA A 189 12.98 -5.70 5.60
CA ALA A 189 13.94 -4.92 6.37
C ALA A 189 14.29 -5.54 7.72
N THR A 190 13.34 -6.24 8.37
CA THR A 190 13.44 -6.61 9.80
C THR A 190 13.35 -8.10 10.08
N GLY A 191 12.80 -8.89 9.15
CA GLY A 191 12.42 -10.28 9.38
C GLY A 191 11.18 -10.46 10.27
N GLU A 192 10.54 -9.36 10.71
CA GLU A 192 9.39 -9.40 11.61
C GLU A 192 8.07 -9.27 10.83
N ARG A 193 7.19 -10.28 10.89
CA ARG A 193 5.81 -10.20 10.39
C ARG A 193 4.91 -9.54 11.43
N VAL A 194 4.81 -8.21 11.35
CA VAL A 194 3.95 -7.45 12.27
C VAL A 194 2.47 -7.71 11.98
N ARG A 195 1.74 -8.20 12.99
CA ARG A 195 0.33 -8.59 12.86
C ARG A 195 -0.63 -7.68 13.62
N THR A 196 -0.10 -6.63 14.24
CA THR A 196 -0.88 -5.67 15.03
C THR A 196 -0.74 -4.28 14.45
N VAL A 197 -1.86 -3.66 14.14
CA VAL A 197 -1.94 -2.26 13.71
C VAL A 197 -2.74 -1.44 14.73
N PRO A 198 -2.44 -0.16 14.92
CA PRO A 198 -1.38 0.60 14.26
C PRO A 198 0.03 0.17 14.72
N LEU A 199 1.02 0.37 13.84
CA LEU A 199 2.41 -0.07 14.03
C LEU A 199 3.07 0.50 15.30
N ARG A 200 2.59 1.64 15.80
CA ARG A 200 3.03 2.21 17.09
C ARG A 200 2.87 1.23 18.27
N LYS A 201 1.90 0.30 18.20
CA LYS A 201 1.70 -0.75 19.21
C LYS A 201 2.85 -1.75 19.25
N SER A 202 3.53 -1.95 18.12
CA SER A 202 4.74 -2.78 18.00
C SER A 202 6.04 -1.95 18.14
N GLY A 203 5.92 -0.67 18.52
CA GLY A 203 7.03 0.25 18.76
C GLY A 203 7.60 0.89 17.48
N TYR A 204 7.00 0.70 16.33
CA TYR A 204 7.42 1.36 15.08
C TYR A 204 6.85 2.77 14.96
N SER A 205 7.66 3.68 14.41
CA SER A 205 7.28 5.07 14.13
C SER A 205 7.65 5.46 12.70
N LEU A 206 6.81 6.29 12.09
CA LEU A 206 7.08 6.90 10.78
C LEU A 206 7.92 8.18 10.99
N VAL A 207 9.00 8.35 10.19
CA VAL A 207 9.92 9.50 10.24
C VAL A 207 10.15 10.12 8.87
#